data_2f522050f9c7a2404afc0acc69a554d2
#
_entry.id   2f522050f9c7a2404afc0acc69a554d2
#
_cell.length_a   1.000
_cell.length_b   1.000
_cell.length_c   1.000
_cell.angle_alpha   90.00
_cell.angle_beta   90.00
_cell.angle_gamma   90.00
#
_symmetry.space_group_name_H-M   'P 1'
#
loop_
_entity.id
_entity.type
_entity.pdbx_description
1 polymer ?
#
loop_
_entity_poly.entity_id
_entity_poly.type
_entity_poly.pdbx_seq_one_letter_code
_entity_poly.pdbx_strand_id
1 'polypeptide(L)'
;MSGLELTPGTPGSLKPIRITGRKTDFVDSDGTRWSGDKYFIDGRTWIYENPATGPRIPALYTEERHGNFSYAIPVAPGSYTVRLHFVEAFFSPLIPAAHCNGVGCRVFDVTCNGVMLLQNFDINQAASGAFQPVIREFHGLHPNGQGKLLLSFSQKVNYAEVRALEVIDEAK
;
A
#
# COMPACT_ATOMS: atom_id res chain seq x y z
N MET A 1 -35.74 -7.93 24.78
CA MET A 1 -34.75 -8.17 23.71
C MET A 1 -34.69 -6.90 22.88
N SER A 2 -33.64 -6.09 23.09
CA SER A 2 -33.41 -4.88 22.28
C SER A 2 -32.67 -5.29 21.02
N GLY A 3 -33.38 -5.24 19.90
CA GLY A 3 -32.77 -5.46 18.59
C GLY A 3 -31.81 -4.34 18.25
N LEU A 4 -30.59 -4.69 17.82
CA LEU A 4 -29.62 -3.74 17.25
C LEU A 4 -30.12 -3.40 15.85
N GLU A 5 -30.67 -2.22 15.66
CA GLU A 5 -31.06 -1.72 14.34
C GLU A 5 -29.79 -1.15 13.67
N LEU A 6 -29.25 -1.88 12.70
CA LEU A 6 -28.20 -1.38 11.84
C LEU A 6 -28.82 -0.46 10.79
N THR A 7 -28.74 0.83 11.01
CA THR A 7 -29.11 1.81 9.98
C THR A 7 -28.03 1.80 8.91
N PRO A 8 -28.35 1.51 7.62
CA PRO A 8 -27.37 1.65 6.55
C PRO A 8 -26.86 3.09 6.50
N GLY A 9 -25.55 3.29 6.62
CA GLY A 9 -24.95 4.61 6.43
C GLY A 9 -25.23 5.12 5.02
N THR A 10 -25.38 6.42 4.87
CA THR A 10 -25.53 7.06 3.57
C THR A 10 -24.28 6.76 2.73
N PRO A 11 -24.40 6.26 1.47
CA PRO A 11 -23.26 6.13 0.57
C PRO A 11 -22.50 7.46 0.48
N GLY A 12 -21.17 7.43 0.52
CA GLY A 12 -20.31 8.61 0.50
C GLY A 12 -19.94 9.20 1.87
N SER A 13 -20.48 8.64 2.96
CA SER A 13 -20.12 9.04 4.33
C SER A 13 -19.05 8.16 4.97
N LEU A 14 -18.56 7.13 4.28
CA LEU A 14 -17.58 6.21 4.80
C LEU A 14 -16.20 6.88 4.92
N LYS A 15 -15.61 6.77 6.11
CA LYS A 15 -14.24 7.23 6.32
C LYS A 15 -13.27 6.42 5.45
N PRO A 16 -12.26 7.06 4.85
CA PRO A 16 -11.21 6.34 4.12
C PRO A 16 -10.57 5.26 4.99
N ILE A 17 -10.35 4.09 4.40
CA ILE A 17 -9.52 3.05 5.02
C ILE A 17 -8.08 3.40 4.68
N ARG A 18 -7.24 3.57 5.71
CA ARG A 18 -5.81 3.87 5.57
C ARG A 18 -5.01 2.83 6.32
N ILE A 19 -4.10 2.17 5.61
CA ILE A 19 -3.26 1.10 6.15
C ILE A 19 -1.81 1.44 5.83
N THR A 20 -0.95 1.33 6.83
CA THR A 20 0.51 1.43 6.66
C THR A 20 1.15 0.07 6.83
N GLY A 21 2.33 -0.16 6.25
CA GLY A 21 3.13 -1.38 6.48
C GLY A 21 3.66 -1.54 7.91
N ARG A 22 3.41 -0.57 8.81
CA ARG A 22 3.79 -0.60 10.21
C ARG A 22 2.96 -1.60 11.00
N LYS A 23 3.56 -2.21 12.00
CA LYS A 23 2.85 -3.16 12.89
C LYS A 23 1.78 -2.50 13.76
N THR A 24 1.91 -1.20 14.02
CA THR A 24 1.02 -0.44 14.92
C THR A 24 0.38 0.73 14.20
N ASP A 25 -0.74 1.19 14.73
CA ASP A 25 -1.38 2.41 14.25
C ASP A 25 -0.42 3.60 14.30
N PHE A 26 -0.59 4.51 13.36
CA PHE A 26 0.27 5.66 13.17
C PHE A 26 -0.55 6.92 12.93
N VAL A 27 -0.10 8.04 13.46
CA VAL A 27 -0.64 9.38 13.16
C VAL A 27 0.48 10.15 12.48
N ASP A 28 0.23 10.60 11.26
CA ASP A 28 1.23 11.37 10.51
C ASP A 28 1.30 12.84 10.98
N SER A 29 2.21 13.61 10.38
CA SER A 29 2.44 15.02 10.73
C SER A 29 1.22 15.91 10.54
N ASP A 30 0.29 15.49 9.66
CA ASP A 30 -0.92 16.24 9.35
C ASP A 30 -2.10 15.84 10.24
N GLY A 31 -1.86 14.94 11.19
CA GLY A 31 -2.88 14.41 12.08
C GLY A 31 -3.74 13.30 11.46
N THR A 32 -3.42 12.82 10.25
CA THR A 32 -4.13 11.72 9.60
C THR A 32 -3.81 10.40 10.29
N ARG A 33 -4.86 9.64 10.62
CA ARG A 33 -4.72 8.33 11.26
C ARG A 33 -4.62 7.23 10.23
N TRP A 34 -3.63 6.35 10.43
CA TRP A 34 -3.37 5.15 9.65
C TRP A 34 -3.47 3.94 10.57
N SER A 35 -4.18 2.94 10.14
CA SER A 35 -4.15 1.64 10.83
C SER A 35 -2.82 0.96 10.59
N GLY A 36 -2.36 0.22 11.55
CA GLY A 36 -1.30 -0.76 11.35
C GLY A 36 -1.66 -1.78 10.29
N ASP A 37 -0.67 -2.53 9.86
CA ASP A 37 -0.78 -3.52 8.78
C ASP A 37 -1.85 -4.57 9.11
N LYS A 38 -2.88 -4.64 8.28
CA LYS A 38 -4.03 -5.53 8.44
C LYS A 38 -4.66 -5.90 7.09
N TYR A 39 -5.49 -6.94 7.10
CA TYR A 39 -6.15 -7.53 5.92
C TYR A 39 -5.17 -8.15 4.90
N PHE A 40 -3.90 -8.30 5.28
CA PHE A 40 -2.89 -8.92 4.43
C PHE A 40 -3.02 -10.44 4.41
N ILE A 41 -2.52 -11.01 3.33
CA ILE A 41 -2.32 -12.45 3.12
C ILE A 41 -0.89 -12.60 2.65
N ASP A 42 -0.09 -13.38 3.39
CA ASP A 42 1.32 -13.64 3.11
C ASP A 42 2.23 -12.39 3.13
N GLY A 43 3.45 -12.57 2.64
CA GLY A 43 4.49 -11.54 2.67
C GLY A 43 5.18 -11.40 4.02
N ARG A 44 6.14 -10.49 4.07
CA ARG A 44 6.94 -10.15 5.25
C ARG A 44 7.00 -8.65 5.42
N THR A 45 7.43 -8.19 6.58
CA THR A 45 7.67 -6.77 6.84
C THR A 45 9.17 -6.51 6.97
N TRP A 46 9.59 -5.32 6.56
CA TRP A 46 10.95 -4.81 6.74
C TRP A 46 10.90 -3.34 7.15
N ILE A 47 11.87 -2.92 7.96
CA ILE A 47 11.96 -1.56 8.50
C ILE A 47 13.21 -0.91 7.93
N TYR A 48 13.03 0.27 7.35
CA TYR A 48 14.13 1.19 7.03
C TYR A 48 14.31 2.15 8.19
N GLU A 49 15.42 2.01 8.89
CA GLU A 49 15.79 2.95 9.94
C GLU A 49 16.41 4.20 9.32
N ASN A 50 15.74 5.34 9.45
CA ASN A 50 16.29 6.60 8.97
C ASN A 50 17.65 6.86 9.62
N PRO A 51 18.73 7.00 8.84
CA PRO A 51 20.07 7.21 9.41
C PRO A 51 20.17 8.61 10.03
N ALA A 52 21.11 8.78 10.94
CA ALA A 52 21.43 10.09 11.53
C ALA A 52 21.89 11.07 10.45
N THR A 53 22.64 10.56 9.47
CA THR A 53 23.11 11.29 8.28
C THR A 53 22.70 10.55 7.02
N GLY A 54 22.37 11.26 5.96
CA GLY A 54 21.97 10.68 4.69
C GLY A 54 20.46 10.76 4.44
N PRO A 55 19.96 10.03 3.43
CA PRO A 55 18.57 10.12 3.02
C PRO A 55 17.59 9.69 4.10
N ARG A 56 16.56 10.49 4.29
CA ARG A 56 15.43 10.19 5.16
C ARG A 56 14.17 10.05 4.33
N ILE A 57 13.30 9.18 4.78
CA ILE A 57 11.94 9.05 4.23
C ILE A 57 10.94 9.44 5.31
N PRO A 58 9.73 9.91 4.91
CA PRO A 58 8.68 10.21 5.87
C PRO A 58 8.40 9.02 6.80
N ALA A 59 8.10 9.30 8.07
CA ALA A 59 7.88 8.27 9.08
C ALA A 59 6.76 7.29 8.72
N LEU A 60 5.75 7.73 7.96
CA LEU A 60 4.70 6.87 7.42
C LEU A 60 5.26 5.70 6.58
N TYR A 61 6.38 5.91 5.89
CA TYR A 61 6.94 4.97 4.91
C TYR A 61 8.14 4.17 5.42
N THR A 62 8.47 4.24 6.72
CA THR A 62 9.65 3.53 7.26
C THR A 62 9.50 2.01 7.27
N GLU A 63 8.28 1.49 7.30
CA GLU A 63 8.01 0.05 7.25
C GLU A 63 7.30 -0.32 5.96
N GLU A 64 7.62 -1.50 5.42
CA GLU A 64 7.00 -2.04 4.22
C GLU A 64 6.48 -3.46 4.45
N ARG A 65 5.46 -3.86 3.65
CA ARG A 65 5.18 -5.26 3.38
C ARG A 65 5.81 -5.61 2.05
N HIS A 66 6.51 -6.75 1.98
CA HIS A 66 7.18 -7.20 0.76
C HIS A 66 7.04 -8.70 0.51
N GLY A 67 7.34 -9.12 -0.70
CA GLY A 67 7.26 -10.51 -1.17
C GLY A 67 6.18 -10.70 -2.23
N ASN A 68 5.61 -11.90 -2.30
CA ASN A 68 4.32 -12.14 -2.91
C ASN A 68 3.26 -12.05 -1.82
N PHE A 69 2.33 -11.13 -1.93
CA PHE A 69 1.32 -10.90 -0.91
C PHE A 69 0.06 -10.27 -1.50
N SER A 70 -1.00 -10.28 -0.73
CA SER A 70 -2.26 -9.62 -1.08
C SER A 70 -2.85 -8.88 0.11
N TYR A 71 -3.70 -7.91 -0.16
CA TYR A 71 -4.62 -7.32 0.81
C TYR A 71 -6.06 -7.64 0.39
N ALA A 72 -6.83 -8.26 1.28
CA ALA A 72 -8.25 -8.55 1.08
C ALA A 72 -9.08 -7.56 1.91
N ILE A 73 -9.30 -6.37 1.39
CA ILE A 73 -9.89 -5.25 2.12
C ILE A 73 -11.42 -5.32 2.03
N PRO A 74 -12.14 -5.53 3.15
CA PRO A 74 -13.60 -5.55 3.14
C PRO A 74 -14.15 -4.14 2.93
N VAL A 75 -15.06 -4.00 1.97
CA VAL A 75 -15.75 -2.75 1.65
C VAL A 75 -17.23 -3.00 1.33
N ALA A 76 -18.06 -2.00 1.54
CA ALA A 76 -19.47 -2.03 1.11
C ALA A 76 -19.57 -2.02 -0.41
N PRO A 77 -20.72 -2.42 -1.00
CA PRO A 77 -20.97 -2.21 -2.43
C PRO A 77 -20.79 -0.73 -2.80
N GLY A 78 -20.03 -0.45 -3.86
CA GLY A 78 -19.73 0.92 -4.28
C GLY A 78 -18.58 0.98 -5.27
N SER A 79 -18.14 2.19 -5.56
CA SER A 79 -16.97 2.51 -6.37
C SER A 79 -15.90 3.17 -5.50
N TYR A 80 -14.66 2.75 -5.67
CA TYR A 80 -13.56 3.15 -4.79
C TYR A 80 -12.34 3.62 -5.57
N THR A 81 -11.69 4.63 -5.01
CA THR A 81 -10.33 5.02 -5.38
C THR A 81 -9.35 4.31 -4.44
N VAL A 82 -8.33 3.69 -5.01
CA VAL A 82 -7.20 3.11 -4.25
C VAL A 82 -5.95 3.92 -4.53
N ARG A 83 -5.23 4.32 -3.48
CA ARG A 83 -3.90 4.90 -3.55
C ARG A 83 -2.88 3.93 -2.97
N LEU A 84 -1.84 3.67 -3.73
CA LEU A 84 -0.71 2.85 -3.30
C LEU A 84 0.53 3.72 -3.16
N HIS A 85 1.18 3.65 -2.01
CA HIS A 85 2.34 4.46 -1.66
C HIS A 85 3.60 3.60 -1.64
N PHE A 86 4.61 4.01 -2.38
CA PHE A 86 5.87 3.28 -2.55
C PHE A 86 7.08 4.17 -2.24
N VAL A 87 8.11 3.56 -1.68
CA VAL A 87 9.44 4.14 -1.53
C VAL A 87 10.47 3.03 -1.66
N GLU A 88 11.34 3.08 -2.65
CA GLU A 88 12.46 2.14 -2.72
C GLU A 88 13.57 2.56 -1.78
N ALA A 89 13.80 1.79 -0.73
CA ALA A 89 14.86 2.03 0.22
C ALA A 89 15.84 0.87 0.34
N PHE A 90 15.41 -0.36 0.03
CA PHE A 90 16.25 -1.56 0.14
C PHE A 90 17.23 -1.69 -1.03
N PHE A 91 16.75 -1.62 -2.28
CA PHE A 91 17.62 -1.65 -3.47
C PHE A 91 18.18 -0.26 -3.77
N SER A 92 19.07 0.18 -2.89
CA SER A 92 19.66 1.51 -2.89
C SER A 92 21.16 1.43 -2.61
N PRO A 93 21.93 2.48 -2.95
CA PRO A 93 23.38 2.51 -2.68
C PRO A 93 23.74 2.39 -1.19
N LEU A 94 22.78 2.63 -0.29
CA LEU A 94 23.03 2.57 1.16
C LEU A 94 22.93 1.15 1.74
N ILE A 95 22.43 0.18 0.99
CA ILE A 95 22.25 -1.19 1.44
C ILE A 95 23.12 -2.12 0.59
N PRO A 96 24.42 -2.27 0.91
CA PRO A 96 25.33 -3.12 0.11
C PRO A 96 24.87 -4.58 0.03
N ALA A 97 24.19 -5.07 1.08
CA ALA A 97 23.66 -6.43 1.12
C ALA A 97 22.55 -6.69 0.08
N ALA A 98 21.98 -5.64 -0.52
CA ALA A 98 21.00 -5.79 -1.59
C ALA A 98 21.63 -6.31 -2.90
N HIS A 99 22.94 -6.15 -3.07
CA HIS A 99 23.72 -6.53 -4.28
C HIS A 99 23.16 -5.98 -5.60
N CYS A 100 22.26 -5.03 -5.54
CA CYS A 100 21.62 -4.36 -6.67
C CYS A 100 21.15 -2.99 -6.22
N ASN A 101 21.33 -1.96 -7.06
CA ASN A 101 20.81 -0.63 -6.77
C ASN A 101 20.35 0.05 -8.05
N GLY A 102 19.18 0.70 -7.99
CA GLY A 102 18.61 1.46 -9.10
C GLY A 102 17.53 0.73 -9.88
N VAL A 103 17.31 1.21 -11.09
CA VAL A 103 16.26 0.69 -12.00
C VAL A 103 16.53 -0.76 -12.37
N GLY A 104 15.47 -1.57 -12.41
CA GLY A 104 15.52 -2.99 -12.73
C GLY A 104 15.74 -3.91 -11.54
N CYS A 105 16.08 -3.38 -10.37
CA CYS A 105 16.35 -4.19 -9.19
C CYS A 105 15.10 -4.71 -8.51
N ARG A 106 13.97 -4.02 -8.64
CA ARG A 106 12.66 -4.44 -8.13
C ARG A 106 11.63 -4.19 -9.22
N VAL A 107 11.00 -5.27 -9.70
CA VAL A 107 9.93 -5.19 -10.71
C VAL A 107 8.80 -6.11 -10.29
N PHE A 108 7.57 -5.61 -10.30
CA PHE A 108 6.40 -6.38 -9.88
C PHE A 108 5.13 -5.91 -10.56
N ASP A 109 4.09 -6.73 -10.48
CA ASP A 109 2.75 -6.40 -10.92
C ASP A 109 1.83 -6.17 -9.72
N VAL A 110 0.80 -5.35 -9.92
CA VAL A 110 -0.29 -5.18 -8.96
C VAL A 110 -1.61 -5.34 -9.69
N THR A 111 -2.49 -6.17 -9.13
CA THR A 111 -3.86 -6.35 -9.63
C THR A 111 -4.88 -6.02 -8.54
N CYS A 112 -6.09 -5.64 -8.95
CA CYS A 112 -7.26 -5.56 -8.08
C CYS A 112 -8.35 -6.46 -8.64
N ASN A 113 -8.78 -7.45 -7.85
CA ASN A 113 -9.79 -8.43 -8.27
C ASN A 113 -9.47 -9.06 -9.64
N GLY A 114 -8.18 -9.34 -9.90
CA GLY A 114 -7.69 -9.92 -11.14
C GLY A 114 -7.47 -8.93 -12.29
N VAL A 115 -7.87 -7.65 -12.14
CA VAL A 115 -7.63 -6.61 -13.15
C VAL A 115 -6.27 -5.95 -12.91
N MET A 116 -5.45 -5.85 -13.95
CA MET A 116 -4.11 -5.25 -13.87
C MET A 116 -4.20 -3.75 -13.58
N LEU A 117 -3.56 -3.32 -12.49
CA LEU A 117 -3.39 -1.92 -12.13
C LEU A 117 -1.99 -1.41 -12.49
N LEU A 118 -0.96 -2.17 -12.15
CA LEU A 118 0.43 -1.87 -12.47
C LEU A 118 1.07 -3.11 -13.10
N GLN A 119 1.68 -2.96 -14.25
CA GLN A 119 2.42 -4.00 -14.94
C GLN A 119 3.89 -3.64 -15.04
N ASN A 120 4.77 -4.56 -14.65
CA ASN A 120 6.23 -4.35 -14.65
C ASN A 120 6.64 -3.06 -13.92
N PHE A 121 6.00 -2.78 -12.78
CA PHE A 121 6.25 -1.55 -12.04
C PHE A 121 7.60 -1.61 -11.35
N ASP A 122 8.37 -0.54 -11.53
CA ASP A 122 9.67 -0.32 -10.90
C ASP A 122 9.62 1.02 -10.15
N ILE A 123 9.81 0.96 -8.83
CA ILE A 123 9.68 2.14 -7.97
C ILE A 123 10.80 3.14 -8.27
N ASN A 124 12.03 2.68 -8.44
CA ASN A 124 13.17 3.55 -8.76
C ASN A 124 12.98 4.30 -10.07
N GLN A 125 12.42 3.63 -11.09
CA GLN A 125 12.08 4.26 -12.36
C GLN A 125 10.96 5.28 -12.19
N ALA A 126 9.90 4.92 -11.48
CA ALA A 126 8.72 5.75 -11.30
C ALA A 126 8.97 6.98 -10.43
N ALA A 127 9.85 6.87 -9.44
CA ALA A 127 10.21 7.93 -8.49
C ALA A 127 11.45 8.72 -8.92
N SER A 128 12.11 8.36 -10.02
CA SER A 128 13.40 8.93 -10.46
C SER A 128 14.52 8.75 -9.43
N GLY A 129 14.51 7.63 -8.72
CA GLY A 129 15.58 7.25 -7.78
C GLY A 129 15.07 6.71 -6.44
N ALA A 130 16.02 6.18 -5.66
CA ALA A 130 15.73 5.65 -4.33
C ALA A 130 15.38 6.77 -3.33
N PHE A 131 14.70 6.40 -2.25
CA PHE A 131 14.28 7.26 -1.14
C PHE A 131 13.24 8.33 -1.50
N GLN A 132 12.71 8.31 -2.72
CA GLN A 132 11.68 9.24 -3.17
C GLN A 132 10.31 8.56 -3.10
N PRO A 133 9.33 9.13 -2.37
CA PRO A 133 7.98 8.62 -2.37
C PRO A 133 7.32 8.75 -3.75
N VAL A 134 6.58 7.74 -4.14
CA VAL A 134 5.71 7.78 -5.31
C VAL A 134 4.35 7.17 -4.98
N ILE A 135 3.28 7.85 -5.40
CA ILE A 135 1.91 7.40 -5.21
C ILE A 135 1.31 7.05 -6.58
N ARG A 136 0.58 5.94 -6.63
CA ARG A 136 -0.24 5.55 -7.77
C ARG A 136 -1.69 5.49 -7.35
N GLU A 137 -2.55 6.13 -8.12
CA GLU A 137 -3.98 6.25 -7.84
C GLU A 137 -4.80 5.57 -8.92
N PHE A 138 -5.82 4.81 -8.51
CA PHE A 138 -6.70 4.04 -9.38
C PHE A 138 -8.15 4.29 -8.98
N HIS A 139 -8.97 4.61 -9.95
CA HIS A 139 -10.38 4.97 -9.77
C HIS A 139 -11.33 3.87 -10.24
N GLY A 140 -12.58 3.94 -9.82
CA GLY A 140 -13.66 3.10 -10.33
C GLY A 140 -13.49 1.62 -9.96
N LEU A 141 -12.83 1.31 -8.83
CA LEU A 141 -12.66 -0.06 -8.38
C LEU A 141 -13.88 -0.52 -7.59
N HIS A 142 -14.35 -1.75 -7.85
CA HIS A 142 -15.52 -2.32 -7.22
C HIS A 142 -15.16 -3.57 -6.43
N PRO A 143 -15.85 -3.86 -5.29
CA PRO A 143 -15.63 -5.09 -4.56
C PRO A 143 -15.99 -6.32 -5.40
N ASN A 144 -15.31 -7.42 -5.13
CA ASN A 144 -15.62 -8.72 -5.70
C ASN A 144 -16.90 -9.33 -5.08
N GLY A 145 -17.28 -10.53 -5.52
CA GLY A 145 -18.45 -11.24 -5.01
C GLY A 145 -18.42 -11.58 -3.51
N GLN A 146 -17.27 -11.40 -2.86
CA GLN A 146 -17.08 -11.57 -1.41
C GLN A 146 -17.08 -10.23 -0.64
N GLY A 147 -17.39 -9.12 -1.30
CA GLY A 147 -17.37 -7.79 -0.70
C GLY A 147 -15.97 -7.28 -0.38
N LYS A 148 -14.96 -7.62 -1.20
CA LYS A 148 -13.57 -7.23 -0.94
C LYS A 148 -12.92 -6.62 -2.17
N LEU A 149 -12.03 -5.66 -1.94
CA LEU A 149 -10.99 -5.29 -2.89
C LEU A 149 -9.79 -6.19 -2.61
N LEU A 150 -9.50 -7.13 -3.52
CA LEU A 150 -8.35 -8.02 -3.43
C LEU A 150 -7.20 -7.43 -4.24
N LEU A 151 -6.31 -6.73 -3.55
CA LEU A 151 -5.09 -6.17 -4.14
C LEU A 151 -3.98 -7.21 -4.05
N SER A 152 -3.47 -7.68 -5.19
CA SER A 152 -2.42 -8.70 -5.23
C SER A 152 -1.14 -8.14 -5.81
N PHE A 153 -0.04 -8.35 -5.10
CA PHE A 153 1.31 -7.91 -5.42
C PHE A 153 2.15 -9.12 -5.82
N SER A 154 2.55 -9.20 -7.07
CA SER A 154 3.24 -10.35 -7.65
C SER A 154 4.63 -9.95 -8.11
N GLN A 155 5.66 -10.51 -7.46
CA GLN A 155 7.06 -10.25 -7.79
C GLN A 155 7.46 -10.80 -9.17
N LYS A 156 8.30 -10.07 -9.88
CA LYS A 156 8.96 -10.50 -11.12
C LYS A 156 10.48 -10.48 -10.98
N VAL A 157 11.03 -9.37 -10.51
CA VAL A 157 12.44 -9.24 -10.16
C VAL A 157 12.51 -8.83 -8.70
N ASN A 158 13.10 -9.67 -7.89
CA ASN A 158 13.10 -9.54 -6.44
C ASN A 158 11.68 -9.41 -5.87
N TYR A 159 11.50 -8.70 -4.77
CA TYR A 159 10.22 -8.67 -4.05
C TYR A 159 9.35 -7.51 -4.50
N ALA A 160 8.03 -7.74 -4.62
CA ALA A 160 7.07 -6.65 -4.60
C ALA A 160 7.07 -5.97 -3.22
N GLU A 161 6.67 -4.71 -3.13
CA GLU A 161 6.50 -4.00 -1.85
C GLU A 161 5.34 -3.02 -1.89
N VAL A 162 4.88 -2.60 -0.70
CA VAL A 162 4.04 -1.41 -0.49
C VAL A 162 4.30 -0.84 0.90
N ARG A 163 4.30 0.49 1.03
CA ARG A 163 4.52 1.20 2.30
C ARG A 163 3.22 1.61 2.99
N ALA A 164 2.25 2.06 2.21
CA ALA A 164 0.92 2.41 2.69
C ALA A 164 -0.09 2.30 1.56
N LEU A 165 -1.37 2.18 1.93
CA LEU A 165 -2.47 2.20 0.98
C LEU A 165 -3.69 2.91 1.56
N GLU A 166 -4.47 3.52 0.68
CA GLU A 166 -5.75 4.14 1.01
C GLU A 166 -6.86 3.57 0.13
N VAL A 167 -8.03 3.38 0.72
CA VAL A 167 -9.27 3.05 0.00
C VAL A 167 -10.29 4.13 0.32
N ILE A 168 -10.72 4.84 -0.70
CA ILE A 168 -11.58 6.02 -0.59
C ILE A 168 -12.87 5.75 -1.36
N ASP A 169 -14.00 5.88 -0.69
CA ASP A 169 -15.32 5.79 -1.30
C ASP A 169 -15.53 6.97 -2.27
N GLU A 170 -15.92 6.69 -3.51
CA GLU A 170 -16.18 7.69 -4.55
C GLU A 170 -17.62 8.23 -4.51
N ALA A 171 -18.49 7.68 -3.67
CA ALA A 171 -19.84 8.20 -3.52
C ALA A 171 -19.80 9.63 -2.98
N LYS A 172 -20.49 10.54 -3.66
CA LYS A 172 -20.63 11.96 -3.29
C LYS A 172 -21.87 12.18 -2.42
#